data_3cb4f282694b93702b686bcef17c8776
#
_entry.id   3cb4f282694b93702b686bcef17c8776
#
_cell.length_a   1.000
_cell.length_b   1.000
_cell.length_c   1.000
_cell.angle_alpha   90.00
_cell.angle_beta   90.00
_cell.angle_gamma   90.00
#
_symmetry.space_group_name_H-M   'P 1'
#
loop_
_entity.id
_entity.type
_entity.pdbx_description
1 polymer ?
#
loop_
_entity_poly.entity_id
_entity_poly.type
_entity_poly.pdbx_seq_one_letter_code
_entity_poly.pdbx_strand_id
1 'polypeptide(L)'
;MPKRLCILAVLLPAVAAAGEAPAWLIRLPETTPIVYVAETSTSTLHRFARDGNGVRPDRQEYMSIGKSGDAKEREGDQRTPLGIYFITDELDTTRLHEKYGPLAFPLDYPNAWDQRQGRTGDGIWVHGVDRDGGERPPLDTDGCIALPNDRLLALADSFLPNVTPVVIGRRIEFVAESAVAALRGELESAVRQWAEALEREDAFAYLDAYDRSFRHWGMNRDEWAAFTLQTFGRRAFSEVLVSDLLLLADPVEDGLYLSRFRLALVEEGGHERVYTHRLYWRRSESGALKIVVEDSG
;
A
#
# COMPACT_ATOMS: atom_id res chain seq x y z
N MET A 1 -30.79 43.06 0.39
CA MET A 1 -29.88 42.05 -0.15
C MET A 1 -28.84 41.69 0.90
N PRO A 2 -28.86 40.51 1.52
CA PRO A 2 -27.88 40.13 2.52
C PRO A 2 -26.58 39.68 1.81
N LYS A 3 -25.46 40.30 2.18
CA LYS A 3 -24.10 39.89 1.76
C LYS A 3 -23.81 38.53 2.37
N ARG A 4 -23.68 37.50 1.53
CA ARG A 4 -23.16 36.20 1.93
C ARG A 4 -21.67 36.36 2.24
N LEU A 5 -21.34 36.19 3.50
CA LEU A 5 -19.96 36.09 3.99
C LEU A 5 -19.44 34.70 3.58
N CYS A 6 -18.61 34.62 2.55
CA CYS A 6 -17.85 33.41 2.24
C CYS A 6 -16.78 33.25 3.34
N ILE A 7 -17.01 32.33 4.26
CA ILE A 7 -15.96 31.86 5.18
C ILE A 7 -15.03 30.98 4.36
N LEU A 8 -13.88 31.51 4.00
CA LEU A 8 -12.77 30.74 3.45
C LEU A 8 -12.28 29.85 4.61
N ALA A 9 -12.61 28.57 4.58
CA ALA A 9 -12.02 27.60 5.48
C ALA A 9 -10.54 27.45 5.07
N VAL A 10 -9.66 28.08 5.84
CA VAL A 10 -8.23 27.83 5.74
C VAL A 10 -8.00 26.42 6.27
N LEU A 11 -7.85 25.46 5.37
CA LEU A 11 -7.34 24.13 5.67
C LEU A 11 -5.90 24.30 6.20
N LEU A 12 -5.75 24.27 7.51
CA LEU A 12 -4.43 24.18 8.12
C LEU A 12 -3.86 22.79 7.77
N PRO A 13 -2.64 22.72 7.24
CA PRO A 13 -1.99 21.45 7.00
C PRO A 13 -1.91 20.67 8.31
N ALA A 14 -2.13 19.34 8.27
CA ALA A 14 -1.79 18.45 9.37
C ALA A 14 -0.26 18.51 9.54
N VAL A 15 0.20 19.41 10.39
CA VAL A 15 1.61 19.53 10.77
C VAL A 15 1.84 18.57 11.90
N ALA A 16 2.66 17.52 11.66
CA ALA A 16 3.16 16.68 12.75
C ALA A 16 3.82 17.55 13.81
N ALA A 17 3.46 17.39 15.08
CA ALA A 17 4.22 17.96 16.17
C ALA A 17 5.64 17.33 16.19
N ALA A 18 6.61 18.04 16.71
CA ALA A 18 7.97 17.50 16.79
C ALA A 18 7.97 16.16 17.56
N GLY A 19 8.46 15.08 16.95
CA GLY A 19 8.47 13.73 17.52
C GLY A 19 7.24 12.86 17.21
N GLU A 20 6.38 13.29 16.26
CA GLU A 20 5.26 12.50 15.75
C GLU A 20 5.51 12.08 14.30
N ALA A 21 5.03 10.89 13.94
CA ALA A 21 5.08 10.35 12.59
C ALA A 21 3.71 9.80 12.15
N PRO A 22 3.42 9.77 10.83
CA PRO A 22 2.21 9.11 10.33
C PRO A 22 2.19 7.62 10.73
N ALA A 23 1.13 7.17 11.38
CA ALA A 23 1.02 5.82 11.92
C ALA A 23 1.14 4.72 10.85
N TRP A 24 0.76 5.04 9.60
CA TRP A 24 0.73 4.07 8.49
C TRP A 24 2.07 3.90 7.78
N LEU A 25 3.01 4.84 7.95
CA LEU A 25 4.27 4.89 7.21
C LEU A 25 5.43 4.42 8.09
N ILE A 26 5.64 3.10 8.17
CA ILE A 26 6.55 2.47 9.14
C ILE A 26 8.00 2.48 8.64
N ARG A 27 8.21 2.10 7.38
CA ARG A 27 9.53 2.06 6.74
C ARG A 27 9.43 2.20 5.23
N LEU A 28 10.25 3.05 4.63
CA LEU A 28 10.48 3.12 3.18
C LEU A 28 11.93 2.75 2.86
N PRO A 29 12.19 1.80 1.94
CA PRO A 29 13.54 1.51 1.45
C PRO A 29 14.03 2.64 0.54
N GLU A 30 15.32 2.65 0.23
CA GLU A 30 15.92 3.64 -0.69
C GLU A 30 15.32 3.59 -2.08
N THR A 31 14.94 2.41 -2.52
CA THR A 31 14.29 2.17 -3.82
C THR A 31 12.85 2.68 -3.89
N THR A 32 12.26 3.06 -2.76
CA THR A 32 10.91 3.67 -2.66
C THR A 32 11.02 5.03 -1.95
N PRO A 33 11.51 6.06 -2.64
CA PRO A 33 11.78 7.35 -2.00
C PRO A 33 10.53 8.16 -1.64
N ILE A 34 9.39 7.82 -2.25
CA ILE A 34 8.11 8.55 -2.11
C ILE A 34 6.99 7.58 -1.77
N VAL A 35 6.07 8.04 -0.93
CA VAL A 35 4.75 7.43 -0.69
C VAL A 35 3.67 8.50 -0.74
N TYR A 36 2.54 8.16 -1.33
CA TYR A 36 1.35 9.01 -1.33
C TYR A 36 0.35 8.52 -0.29
N VAL A 37 -0.29 9.47 0.39
CA VAL A 37 -1.41 9.21 1.29
C VAL A 37 -2.61 10.04 0.81
N ALA A 38 -3.64 9.36 0.34
CA ALA A 38 -4.90 9.95 -0.05
C ALA A 38 -5.82 10.02 1.18
N GLU A 39 -5.95 11.21 1.77
CA GLU A 39 -6.84 11.47 2.89
C GLU A 39 -8.23 11.84 2.37
N THR A 40 -9.17 10.88 2.44
CA THR A 40 -10.48 11.05 1.80
C THR A 40 -11.37 12.07 2.49
N SER A 41 -11.25 12.24 3.81
CA SER A 41 -12.08 13.18 4.59
C SER A 41 -11.79 14.66 4.29
N THR A 42 -10.58 14.95 3.79
CA THR A 42 -10.15 16.32 3.46
C THR A 42 -9.94 16.53 1.96
N SER A 43 -10.18 15.50 1.14
CA SER A 43 -9.89 15.51 -0.30
C SER A 43 -8.46 15.96 -0.61
N THR A 44 -7.51 15.42 0.13
CA THR A 44 -6.10 15.81 0.04
C THR A 44 -5.22 14.61 -0.26
N LEU A 45 -4.40 14.72 -1.31
CA LEU A 45 -3.32 13.80 -1.60
C LEU A 45 -2.02 14.36 -1.00
N HIS A 46 -1.53 13.71 0.04
CA HIS A 46 -0.27 14.05 0.68
C HIS A 46 0.85 13.25 0.04
N ARG A 47 1.98 13.90 -0.23
CA ARG A 47 3.23 13.27 -0.63
C ARG A 47 4.19 13.33 0.54
N PHE A 48 4.71 12.16 0.91
CA PHE A 48 5.77 12.01 1.91
C PHE A 48 7.03 11.51 1.22
N ALA A 49 8.15 12.13 1.54
CA ALA A 49 9.46 11.69 1.11
C ALA A 49 10.14 10.90 2.23
N ARG A 50 10.91 9.87 1.84
CA ARG A 50 11.77 9.14 2.78
C ARG A 50 12.75 10.09 3.46
N ASP A 51 12.93 9.94 4.77
CA ASP A 51 13.89 10.68 5.58
C ASP A 51 14.54 9.74 6.62
N GLY A 52 15.74 9.31 6.33
CA GLY A 52 16.42 8.27 7.12
C GLY A 52 15.60 6.99 7.21
N ASN A 53 15.21 6.61 8.41
CA ASN A 53 14.31 5.46 8.67
C ASN A 53 12.83 5.86 8.76
N GLY A 54 12.50 7.12 8.62
CA GLY A 54 11.16 7.68 8.67
C GLY A 54 10.75 8.34 7.37
N VAL A 55 9.77 9.22 7.47
CA VAL A 55 9.26 10.03 6.37
C VAL A 55 9.10 11.48 6.82
N ARG A 56 9.20 12.41 5.90
CA ARG A 56 8.85 13.81 6.10
C ARG A 56 7.75 14.24 5.14
N PRO A 57 6.82 15.11 5.55
CA PRO A 57 5.89 15.76 4.63
C PRO A 57 6.66 16.51 3.55
N ASP A 58 6.22 16.40 2.30
CA ASP A 58 6.87 17.02 1.16
C ASP A 58 5.91 17.94 0.41
N ARG A 59 4.70 17.46 0.09
CA ARG A 59 3.72 18.20 -0.71
C ARG A 59 2.29 17.75 -0.40
N GLN A 60 1.33 18.62 -0.68
CA GLN A 60 -0.10 18.34 -0.61
C GLN A 60 -0.79 18.87 -1.85
N GLU A 61 -1.72 18.10 -2.39
CA GLU A 61 -2.54 18.49 -3.53
C GLU A 61 -4.02 18.19 -3.24
N TYR A 62 -4.88 19.02 -3.78
CA TYR A 62 -6.31 18.73 -3.78
C TYR A 62 -6.61 17.52 -4.67
N MET A 63 -7.56 16.68 -4.28
CA MET A 63 -8.03 15.54 -5.07
C MET A 63 -9.56 15.41 -5.01
N SER A 64 -10.16 14.87 -6.07
CA SER A 64 -11.53 14.38 -6.11
C SER A 64 -11.54 12.86 -6.00
N ILE A 65 -12.54 12.30 -5.31
CA ILE A 65 -12.73 10.86 -5.11
C ILE A 65 -14.11 10.41 -5.59
N GLY A 66 -14.46 9.15 -5.36
CA GLY A 66 -15.72 8.55 -5.77
C GLY A 66 -16.96 9.34 -5.35
N LYS A 67 -17.97 9.47 -6.23
CA LYS A 67 -19.25 10.14 -5.99
C LYS A 67 -19.98 9.64 -4.76
N SER A 68 -19.82 8.37 -4.43
CA SER A 68 -20.39 7.72 -3.25
C SER A 68 -19.42 7.71 -2.06
N GLY A 69 -18.34 8.49 -2.11
CA GLY A 69 -17.30 8.57 -1.08
C GLY A 69 -16.27 7.44 -1.16
N ASP A 70 -15.87 6.96 0.01
CA ASP A 70 -14.84 5.92 0.17
C ASP A 70 -15.43 4.54 0.54
N ALA A 71 -14.54 3.58 0.87
CA ALA A 71 -14.84 2.20 1.24
C ALA A 71 -15.52 1.41 0.13
N LYS A 72 -14.84 1.34 -1.02
CA LYS A 72 -15.25 0.49 -2.15
C LYS A 72 -15.28 -0.97 -1.75
N GLU A 73 -16.39 -1.66 -2.08
CA GLU A 73 -16.58 -3.08 -1.83
C GLU A 73 -16.86 -3.88 -3.11
N ARG A 74 -17.53 -3.28 -4.10
CA ARG A 74 -17.96 -3.99 -5.32
C ARG A 74 -17.94 -3.09 -6.55
N GLU A 75 -17.90 -3.75 -7.69
CA GLU A 75 -17.97 -3.10 -8.99
C GLU A 75 -19.19 -2.16 -9.08
N GLY A 76 -18.99 -0.98 -9.68
CA GLY A 76 -20.05 -0.01 -9.94
C GLY A 76 -20.55 0.78 -8.72
N ASP A 77 -20.00 0.60 -7.52
CA ASP A 77 -20.44 1.31 -6.30
C ASP A 77 -20.03 2.79 -6.24
N GLN A 78 -19.22 3.25 -7.19
CA GLN A 78 -18.72 4.62 -7.30
C GLN A 78 -17.96 5.12 -6.06
N ARG A 79 -17.29 4.19 -5.36
CA ARG A 79 -16.51 4.45 -4.16
C ARG A 79 -15.02 4.31 -4.42
N THR A 80 -14.22 5.12 -3.75
CA THR A 80 -12.77 4.95 -3.72
C THR A 80 -12.42 3.91 -2.66
N PRO A 81 -11.54 2.92 -2.97
CA PRO A 81 -11.15 1.92 -1.99
C PRO A 81 -10.32 2.54 -0.87
N LEU A 82 -10.38 1.93 0.31
CA LEU A 82 -9.47 2.21 1.42
C LEU A 82 -8.49 1.04 1.56
N GLY A 83 -7.21 1.34 1.75
CA GLY A 83 -6.17 0.32 1.85
C GLY A 83 -4.80 0.80 1.35
N ILE A 84 -3.93 -0.15 1.08
CA ILE A 84 -2.56 0.08 0.58
C ILE A 84 -2.48 -0.45 -0.84
N TYR A 85 -2.21 0.43 -1.79
CA TYR A 85 -2.12 0.11 -3.22
C TYR A 85 -0.78 0.54 -3.79
N PHE A 86 -0.45 0.00 -4.97
CA PHE A 86 0.74 0.40 -5.72
C PHE A 86 0.34 0.85 -7.11
N ILE A 87 1.07 1.83 -7.63
CA ILE A 87 1.01 2.18 -9.05
C ILE A 87 1.48 0.96 -9.85
N THR A 88 0.72 0.56 -10.86
CA THR A 88 1.05 -0.61 -11.70
C THR A 88 1.60 -0.24 -13.07
N ASP A 89 1.17 0.91 -13.61
CA ASP A 89 1.53 1.35 -14.95
C ASP A 89 1.35 2.87 -15.10
N GLU A 90 1.80 3.42 -16.23
CA GLU A 90 1.44 4.73 -16.76
C GLU A 90 0.72 4.54 -18.09
N LEU A 91 -0.53 4.98 -18.19
CA LEU A 91 -1.36 4.75 -19.37
C LEU A 91 -1.23 5.89 -20.39
N ASP A 92 -1.14 5.52 -21.66
CA ASP A 92 -1.30 6.45 -22.79
C ASP A 92 -2.76 6.95 -22.86
N THR A 93 -2.99 8.16 -22.36
CA THR A 93 -4.33 8.77 -22.31
C THR A 93 -4.82 9.29 -23.67
N THR A 94 -3.98 9.30 -24.71
CA THR A 94 -4.38 9.76 -26.07
C THR A 94 -5.48 8.89 -26.66
N ARG A 95 -5.60 7.65 -26.22
CA ARG A 95 -6.61 6.66 -26.65
C ARG A 95 -7.75 6.49 -25.64
N LEU A 96 -7.69 7.18 -24.50
CA LEU A 96 -8.70 7.15 -23.47
C LEU A 96 -9.67 8.31 -23.62
N HIS A 97 -10.79 8.23 -22.91
CA HIS A 97 -11.72 9.35 -22.83
C HIS A 97 -11.04 10.56 -22.19
N GLU A 98 -11.30 11.76 -22.71
CA GLU A 98 -10.68 13.03 -22.27
C GLU A 98 -10.83 13.29 -20.76
N LYS A 99 -11.86 12.74 -20.11
CA LYS A 99 -12.10 12.85 -18.65
C LYS A 99 -10.92 12.40 -17.77
N TYR A 100 -9.99 11.61 -18.33
CA TYR A 100 -8.79 11.13 -17.62
C TYR A 100 -7.61 12.10 -17.69
N GLY A 101 -7.75 13.18 -18.45
CA GLY A 101 -6.71 14.22 -18.57
C GLY A 101 -5.44 13.74 -19.27
N PRO A 102 -4.30 14.38 -18.97
CA PRO A 102 -3.05 14.13 -19.70
C PRO A 102 -2.34 12.82 -19.34
N LEU A 103 -2.55 12.30 -18.12
CA LEU A 103 -1.91 11.09 -17.58
C LEU A 103 -2.88 10.30 -16.72
N ALA A 104 -2.66 8.99 -16.65
CA ALA A 104 -3.38 8.09 -15.75
C ALA A 104 -2.47 6.98 -15.25
N PHE A 105 -2.55 6.70 -13.94
CA PHE A 105 -1.74 5.73 -13.21
C PHE A 105 -2.66 4.73 -12.52
N PRO A 106 -2.80 3.49 -13.04
CA PRO A 106 -3.60 2.46 -12.40
C PRO A 106 -3.02 2.04 -11.06
N LEU A 107 -3.94 1.70 -10.14
CA LEU A 107 -3.63 1.05 -8.86
C LEU A 107 -3.95 -0.44 -8.93
N ASP A 108 -3.25 -1.25 -8.15
CA ASP A 108 -3.43 -2.70 -8.04
C ASP A 108 -4.68 -3.11 -7.24
N TYR A 109 -5.78 -2.34 -7.36
CA TYR A 109 -7.07 -2.71 -6.79
C TYR A 109 -7.83 -3.69 -7.73
N PRO A 110 -8.43 -4.78 -7.23
CA PRO A 110 -8.35 -5.30 -5.86
C PRO A 110 -7.03 -6.06 -5.62
N ASN A 111 -6.30 -5.68 -4.58
CA ASN A 111 -5.08 -6.38 -4.18
C ASN A 111 -5.40 -7.72 -3.48
N ALA A 112 -4.38 -8.47 -3.06
CA ALA A 112 -4.58 -9.78 -2.41
C ALA A 112 -5.41 -9.69 -1.11
N TRP A 113 -5.32 -8.58 -0.37
CA TRP A 113 -6.13 -8.36 0.82
C TRP A 113 -7.59 -8.08 0.45
N ASP A 114 -7.85 -7.24 -0.55
CA ASP A 114 -9.20 -6.95 -1.04
C ASP A 114 -9.90 -8.21 -1.55
N GLN A 115 -9.18 -9.01 -2.34
CA GLN A 115 -9.68 -10.29 -2.86
C GLN A 115 -10.05 -11.26 -1.73
N ARG A 116 -9.23 -11.32 -0.67
CA ARG A 116 -9.55 -12.09 0.53
C ARG A 116 -10.82 -11.61 1.22
N GLN A 117 -11.08 -10.30 1.20
CA GLN A 117 -12.31 -9.71 1.75
C GLN A 117 -13.52 -9.84 0.80
N GLY A 118 -13.34 -10.44 -0.37
CA GLY A 118 -14.41 -10.58 -1.36
C GLY A 118 -14.77 -9.27 -2.07
N ARG A 119 -13.88 -8.27 -2.02
CA ARG A 119 -14.07 -7.00 -2.75
C ARG A 119 -13.89 -7.25 -4.25
N THR A 120 -14.66 -6.53 -5.06
CA THR A 120 -14.70 -6.72 -6.52
C THR A 120 -14.63 -5.42 -7.28
N GLY A 121 -14.49 -5.51 -8.62
CA GLY A 121 -14.31 -4.41 -9.54
C GLY A 121 -12.83 -4.20 -9.86
N ASP A 122 -12.57 -3.21 -10.69
CA ASP A 122 -11.23 -2.82 -11.16
C ASP A 122 -11.20 -1.35 -11.55
N GLY A 123 -10.15 -0.91 -12.26
CA GLY A 123 -10.10 0.40 -12.90
C GLY A 123 -10.02 1.59 -11.94
N ILE A 124 -9.41 1.40 -10.78
CA ILE A 124 -9.11 2.50 -9.84
C ILE A 124 -7.75 3.10 -10.22
N TRP A 125 -7.77 4.37 -10.62
CA TRP A 125 -6.60 5.09 -11.12
C TRP A 125 -6.37 6.40 -10.37
N VAL A 126 -5.14 6.88 -10.38
CA VAL A 126 -4.80 8.30 -10.16
C VAL A 126 -4.69 8.95 -11.53
N HIS A 127 -5.50 9.98 -11.82
CA HIS A 127 -5.55 10.59 -13.15
C HIS A 127 -5.86 12.08 -13.11
N GLY A 128 -5.80 12.72 -14.25
CA GLY A 128 -6.16 14.13 -14.41
C GLY A 128 -7.66 14.38 -14.53
N VAL A 129 -8.00 15.57 -14.99
CA VAL A 129 -9.36 16.00 -15.33
C VAL A 129 -9.44 16.34 -16.81
N ASP A 130 -10.65 16.58 -17.33
CA ASP A 130 -10.84 17.01 -18.71
C ASP A 130 -9.89 18.15 -19.08
N ARG A 131 -9.40 18.18 -20.32
CA ARG A 131 -8.38 19.14 -20.77
C ARG A 131 -8.79 20.60 -20.53
N ASP A 132 -10.07 20.89 -20.70
CA ASP A 132 -10.67 22.22 -20.46
C ASP A 132 -11.32 22.30 -19.07
N GLY A 133 -11.20 21.22 -18.26
CA GLY A 133 -11.78 21.10 -16.93
C GLY A 133 -10.86 21.70 -15.88
N GLY A 134 -11.47 22.45 -14.96
CA GLY A 134 -10.81 22.90 -13.75
C GLY A 134 -10.81 21.84 -12.66
N GLU A 135 -10.69 22.29 -11.44
CA GLU A 135 -10.81 21.46 -10.24
C GLU A 135 -12.21 20.84 -10.13
N ARG A 136 -12.29 19.52 -9.97
CA ARG A 136 -13.57 18.81 -9.76
C ARG A 136 -14.06 19.00 -8.32
N PRO A 137 -15.38 18.87 -8.06
CA PRO A 137 -15.89 18.73 -6.69
C PRO A 137 -15.21 17.58 -5.93
N PRO A 138 -15.18 17.59 -4.59
CA PRO A 138 -14.55 16.55 -3.80
C PRO A 138 -15.04 15.12 -4.09
N LEU A 139 -16.33 14.97 -4.42
CA LEU A 139 -17.01 13.71 -4.70
C LEU A 139 -17.53 13.72 -6.14
N ASP A 140 -16.69 13.38 -7.12
CA ASP A 140 -17.07 13.50 -8.54
C ASP A 140 -16.49 12.42 -9.47
N THR A 141 -15.86 11.39 -8.95
CA THR A 141 -15.34 10.28 -9.77
C THR A 141 -16.19 9.00 -9.64
N ASP A 142 -15.92 8.00 -10.46
CA ASP A 142 -16.56 6.69 -10.34
C ASP A 142 -15.73 5.74 -9.41
N GLY A 143 -14.82 6.31 -8.59
CA GLY A 143 -13.97 5.59 -7.65
C GLY A 143 -12.48 5.92 -7.75
N CYS A 144 -12.05 6.54 -8.85
CA CYS A 144 -10.68 7.00 -9.06
C CYS A 144 -10.31 8.18 -8.15
N ILE A 145 -9.02 8.49 -8.09
CA ILE A 145 -8.47 9.72 -7.52
C ILE A 145 -8.15 10.66 -8.69
N ALA A 146 -8.86 11.79 -8.80
CA ALA A 146 -8.62 12.77 -9.84
C ALA A 146 -7.94 14.03 -9.28
N LEU A 147 -6.89 14.49 -9.96
CA LEU A 147 -6.11 15.67 -9.62
C LEU A 147 -6.25 16.74 -10.71
N PRO A 148 -6.15 18.04 -10.38
CA PRO A 148 -5.95 19.08 -11.41
C PRO A 148 -4.73 18.73 -12.28
N ASN A 149 -4.85 18.97 -13.58
CA ASN A 149 -3.85 18.50 -14.57
C ASN A 149 -2.44 19.02 -14.30
N ASP A 150 -2.29 20.29 -13.92
CA ASP A 150 -1.00 20.89 -13.59
C ASP A 150 -0.36 20.24 -12.36
N ARG A 151 -1.17 19.82 -11.39
CA ARG A 151 -0.75 19.11 -10.17
C ARG A 151 -0.31 17.69 -10.49
N LEU A 152 -1.11 16.96 -11.27
CA LEU A 152 -0.76 15.62 -11.70
C LEU A 152 0.57 15.60 -12.47
N LEU A 153 0.73 16.49 -13.45
CA LEU A 153 1.96 16.60 -14.24
C LEU A 153 3.18 16.91 -13.37
N ALA A 154 3.02 17.75 -12.34
CA ALA A 154 4.11 18.07 -11.40
C ALA A 154 4.50 16.90 -10.48
N LEU A 155 3.68 15.85 -10.37
CA LEU A 155 3.93 14.66 -9.56
C LEU A 155 4.31 13.44 -10.40
N ALA A 156 4.11 13.48 -11.71
CA ALA A 156 4.17 12.32 -12.61
C ALA A 156 5.45 11.48 -12.47
N ASP A 157 6.62 12.12 -12.44
CA ASP A 157 7.92 11.46 -12.32
C ASP A 157 8.09 10.63 -11.05
N SER A 158 7.20 10.80 -10.06
CA SER A 158 7.23 10.06 -8.80
C SER A 158 6.16 8.97 -8.67
N PHE A 159 5.28 8.83 -9.67
CA PHE A 159 4.36 7.69 -9.78
C PHE A 159 5.03 6.53 -10.52
N LEU A 160 6.00 5.90 -9.87
CA LEU A 160 6.80 4.83 -10.45
C LEU A 160 6.05 3.50 -10.43
N PRO A 161 5.80 2.84 -11.58
CA PRO A 161 5.14 1.53 -11.63
C PRO A 161 5.85 0.48 -10.78
N ASN A 162 5.07 -0.28 -10.03
CA ASN A 162 5.51 -1.33 -9.12
C ASN A 162 6.49 -0.86 -8.01
N VAL A 163 6.59 0.44 -7.77
CA VAL A 163 7.46 1.04 -6.74
C VAL A 163 6.66 1.93 -5.79
N THR A 164 5.93 2.92 -6.33
CA THR A 164 5.28 3.95 -5.53
C THR A 164 4.00 3.45 -4.87
N PRO A 165 3.92 3.40 -3.53
CA PRO A 165 2.69 3.08 -2.83
C PRO A 165 1.76 4.30 -2.72
N VAL A 166 0.46 4.01 -2.76
CA VAL A 166 -0.63 4.94 -2.49
C VAL A 166 -1.47 4.37 -1.35
N VAL A 167 -1.34 4.92 -0.16
CA VAL A 167 -2.16 4.56 1.02
C VAL A 167 -3.41 5.42 0.99
N ILE A 168 -4.58 4.81 0.96
CA ILE A 168 -5.88 5.51 0.91
C ILE A 168 -6.61 5.29 2.22
N GLY A 169 -6.73 6.34 3.01
CA GLY A 169 -7.38 6.30 4.33
C GLY A 169 -8.26 7.52 4.57
N ARG A 170 -9.12 7.45 5.59
CA ARG A 170 -10.04 8.56 5.89
C ARG A 170 -9.34 9.76 6.47
N ARG A 171 -8.49 9.54 7.46
CA ARG A 171 -7.76 10.60 8.16
C ARG A 171 -6.40 10.07 8.58
N ILE A 172 -5.36 10.83 8.30
CA ILE A 172 -4.00 10.49 8.75
C ILE A 172 -3.94 10.64 10.28
N GLU A 173 -3.53 9.56 10.93
CA GLU A 173 -3.23 9.55 12.35
C GLU A 173 -1.73 9.76 12.56
N PHE A 174 -1.38 10.63 13.51
CA PHE A 174 -0.01 10.84 13.94
C PHE A 174 0.19 10.22 15.32
N VAL A 175 1.28 9.50 15.48
CA VAL A 175 1.66 8.83 16.72
C VAL A 175 3.11 9.17 17.08
N ALA A 176 3.51 8.91 18.31
CA ALA A 176 4.90 9.10 18.71
C ALA A 176 5.84 8.33 17.77
N GLU A 177 6.90 8.98 17.30
CA GLU A 177 7.91 8.37 16.42
C GLU A 177 8.54 7.11 17.05
N SER A 178 8.68 7.09 18.38
CA SER A 178 9.14 5.91 19.12
C SER A 178 8.20 4.70 18.99
N ALA A 179 6.87 4.92 18.88
CA ALA A 179 5.91 3.84 18.66
C ALA A 179 6.04 3.25 17.25
N VAL A 180 6.23 4.11 16.23
CA VAL A 180 6.52 3.66 14.86
C VAL A 180 7.85 2.90 14.80
N ALA A 181 8.89 3.37 15.51
CA ALA A 181 10.19 2.71 15.56
C ALA A 181 10.12 1.33 16.24
N ALA A 182 9.34 1.19 17.32
CA ALA A 182 9.12 -0.09 17.98
C ALA A 182 8.41 -1.09 17.06
N LEU A 183 7.32 -0.66 16.41
CA LEU A 183 6.57 -1.49 15.45
C LEU A 183 7.43 -1.89 14.26
N ARG A 184 8.28 -0.99 13.76
CA ARG A 184 9.27 -1.29 12.71
C ARG A 184 10.18 -2.43 13.13
N GLY A 185 10.75 -2.38 14.33
CA GLY A 185 11.63 -3.43 14.85
C GLY A 185 10.93 -4.78 14.99
N GLU A 186 9.66 -4.81 15.41
CA GLU A 186 8.85 -6.02 15.47
C GLU A 186 8.63 -6.65 14.08
N LEU A 187 8.21 -5.84 13.10
CA LEU A 187 7.96 -6.31 11.73
C LEU A 187 9.24 -6.76 11.03
N GLU A 188 10.33 -6.00 11.16
CA GLU A 188 11.65 -6.39 10.64
C GLU A 188 12.12 -7.73 11.23
N SER A 189 11.89 -7.93 12.52
CA SER A 189 12.21 -9.21 13.17
C SER A 189 11.35 -10.36 12.66
N ALA A 190 10.03 -10.13 12.46
CA ALA A 190 9.10 -11.12 11.93
C ALA A 190 9.48 -11.55 10.50
N VAL A 191 9.76 -10.59 9.61
CA VAL A 191 10.21 -10.87 8.23
C VAL A 191 11.55 -11.63 8.23
N ARG A 192 12.51 -11.22 9.07
CA ARG A 192 13.79 -11.90 9.18
C ARG A 192 13.64 -13.34 9.66
N GLN A 193 12.86 -13.58 10.71
CA GLN A 193 12.60 -14.92 11.25
C GLN A 193 11.94 -15.85 10.23
N TRP A 194 10.97 -15.30 9.46
CA TRP A 194 10.34 -16.00 8.36
C TRP A 194 11.36 -16.40 7.26
N ALA A 195 12.23 -15.48 6.85
CA ALA A 195 13.25 -15.73 5.84
C ALA A 195 14.30 -16.75 6.34
N GLU A 196 14.75 -16.63 7.59
CA GLU A 196 15.68 -17.58 8.22
C GLU A 196 15.09 -19.00 8.34
N ALA A 197 13.79 -19.10 8.63
CA ALA A 197 13.12 -20.41 8.67
C ALA A 197 13.05 -21.04 7.28
N LEU A 198 12.82 -20.22 6.23
CA LEU A 198 12.85 -20.67 4.84
C LEU A 198 14.26 -21.14 4.42
N GLU A 199 15.30 -20.38 4.75
CA GLU A 199 16.70 -20.71 4.45
C GLU A 199 17.16 -22.00 5.11
N ARG A 200 16.79 -22.22 6.38
CA ARG A 200 17.12 -23.41 7.15
C ARG A 200 16.24 -24.61 6.84
N GLU A 201 15.25 -24.46 5.95
CA GLU A 201 14.23 -25.48 5.67
C GLU A 201 13.49 -25.92 6.96
N ASP A 202 13.40 -25.04 7.95
CA ASP A 202 12.64 -25.29 9.17
C ASP A 202 11.15 -25.10 8.92
N ALA A 203 10.51 -26.16 8.44
CA ALA A 203 9.10 -26.14 8.08
C ALA A 203 8.19 -25.78 9.27
N PHE A 204 8.55 -26.14 10.49
CA PHE A 204 7.75 -25.83 11.67
C PHE A 204 7.82 -24.33 12.00
N ALA A 205 9.02 -23.75 12.05
CA ALA A 205 9.21 -22.33 12.29
C ALA A 205 8.59 -21.49 11.15
N TYR A 206 8.76 -21.93 9.90
CA TYR A 206 8.15 -21.27 8.74
C TYR A 206 6.63 -21.25 8.84
N LEU A 207 5.98 -22.41 9.08
CA LEU A 207 4.52 -22.51 9.18
C LEU A 207 3.94 -21.90 10.44
N ASP A 208 4.74 -21.76 11.51
CA ASP A 208 4.31 -21.03 12.70
C ASP A 208 4.12 -19.53 12.44
N ALA A 209 4.80 -18.97 11.44
CA ALA A 209 4.56 -17.59 11.02
C ALA A 209 3.15 -17.35 10.44
N TYR A 210 2.44 -18.40 10.02
CA TYR A 210 1.13 -18.28 9.35
C TYR A 210 -0.04 -18.43 10.32
N ASP A 211 -1.01 -17.53 10.19
CA ASP A 211 -2.25 -17.56 10.95
C ASP A 211 -3.16 -18.75 10.56
N ARG A 212 -3.99 -19.21 11.48
CA ARG A 212 -4.97 -20.25 11.18
C ARG A 212 -5.97 -19.87 10.09
N SER A 213 -6.25 -18.57 9.95
CA SER A 213 -7.13 -18.02 8.92
C SER A 213 -6.42 -17.79 7.58
N PHE A 214 -5.12 -18.11 7.45
CA PHE A 214 -4.35 -17.91 6.24
C PHE A 214 -5.01 -18.51 5.00
N ARG A 215 -4.89 -17.81 3.86
CA ARG A 215 -5.36 -18.26 2.54
C ARG A 215 -4.37 -17.80 1.47
N HIS A 216 -4.04 -18.71 0.57
CA HIS A 216 -3.19 -18.43 -0.58
C HIS A 216 -3.53 -19.40 -1.74
N TRP A 217 -3.75 -18.90 -2.96
CA TRP A 217 -4.13 -19.69 -4.14
C TRP A 217 -5.29 -20.66 -3.90
N GLY A 218 -6.29 -20.25 -3.12
CA GLY A 218 -7.42 -21.12 -2.75
C GLY A 218 -7.12 -22.13 -1.65
N MET A 219 -5.84 -22.29 -1.24
CA MET A 219 -5.43 -23.17 -0.15
C MET A 219 -5.67 -22.51 1.20
N ASN A 220 -6.12 -23.31 2.17
CA ASN A 220 -6.08 -22.95 3.59
C ASN A 220 -4.68 -23.24 4.18
N ARG A 221 -4.49 -22.89 5.47
CA ARG A 221 -3.18 -23.06 6.14
C ARG A 221 -2.69 -24.52 6.13
N ASP A 222 -3.59 -25.48 6.32
CA ASP A 222 -3.20 -26.90 6.41
C ASP A 222 -2.81 -27.45 5.03
N GLU A 223 -3.53 -27.05 3.98
CA GLU A 223 -3.19 -27.36 2.59
C GLU A 223 -1.87 -26.68 2.18
N TRP A 224 -1.65 -25.44 2.60
CA TRP A 224 -0.39 -24.72 2.41
C TRP A 224 0.75 -25.40 3.16
N ALA A 225 0.51 -25.87 4.39
CA ALA A 225 1.48 -26.66 5.15
C ALA A 225 1.89 -27.94 4.41
N ALA A 226 0.91 -28.70 3.89
CA ALA A 226 1.18 -29.91 3.14
C ALA A 226 1.99 -29.62 1.85
N PHE A 227 1.63 -28.57 1.12
CA PHE A 227 2.34 -28.13 -0.08
C PHE A 227 3.79 -27.71 0.24
N THR A 228 3.98 -26.92 1.29
CA THR A 228 5.31 -26.46 1.73
C THR A 228 6.21 -27.62 2.16
N LEU A 229 5.68 -28.54 2.99
CA LEU A 229 6.43 -29.73 3.42
C LEU A 229 6.90 -30.62 2.25
N GLN A 230 6.11 -30.72 1.17
CA GLN A 230 6.53 -31.43 -0.04
C GLN A 230 7.63 -30.71 -0.81
N THR A 231 7.73 -29.38 -0.64
CA THR A 231 8.69 -28.55 -1.37
C THR A 231 10.00 -28.38 -0.60
N PHE A 232 9.91 -28.37 0.74
CA PHE A 232 11.08 -28.40 1.62
C PHE A 232 11.85 -29.70 1.39
N GLY A 233 13.16 -29.63 1.29
CA GLY A 233 14.04 -30.77 1.00
C GLY A 233 14.12 -31.19 -0.48
N ARG A 234 13.32 -30.58 -1.37
CA ARG A 234 13.51 -30.73 -2.82
C ARG A 234 14.37 -29.64 -3.44
N ARG A 235 14.53 -28.52 -2.74
CA ARG A 235 15.28 -27.34 -3.14
C ARG A 235 16.08 -26.86 -1.94
N ALA A 236 17.33 -27.24 -1.87
CA ALA A 236 18.27 -26.66 -0.92
C ALA A 236 18.59 -25.23 -1.38
N PHE A 237 18.22 -24.25 -0.56
CA PHE A 237 18.68 -22.88 -0.76
C PHE A 237 19.99 -22.70 0.02
N SER A 238 21.02 -22.22 -0.66
CA SER A 238 22.27 -21.83 -0.01
C SER A 238 22.15 -20.47 0.67
N GLU A 239 21.21 -19.63 0.20
CA GLU A 239 20.99 -18.29 0.74
C GLU A 239 19.57 -17.80 0.44
N VAL A 240 18.95 -17.11 1.41
CA VAL A 240 17.66 -16.42 1.29
C VAL A 240 17.85 -14.96 1.67
N LEU A 241 17.81 -14.08 0.68
CA LEU A 241 18.08 -12.66 0.87
C LEU A 241 16.80 -11.83 0.80
N VAL A 242 16.58 -11.00 1.82
CA VAL A 242 15.52 -9.99 1.86
C VAL A 242 16.15 -8.61 1.68
N SER A 243 15.74 -7.90 0.65
CA SER A 243 16.16 -6.51 0.39
C SER A 243 14.97 -5.61 0.07
N ASP A 244 15.19 -4.31 0.03
CA ASP A 244 14.16 -3.32 -0.32
C ASP A 244 12.87 -3.41 0.53
N LEU A 245 13.02 -3.67 1.83
CA LEU A 245 11.90 -3.87 2.74
C LEU A 245 11.11 -2.58 2.96
N LEU A 246 9.87 -2.57 2.48
CA LEU A 246 8.83 -1.57 2.72
C LEU A 246 7.89 -2.10 3.81
N LEU A 247 7.54 -1.29 4.79
CA LEU A 247 6.58 -1.62 5.85
C LEU A 247 5.52 -0.53 5.95
N LEU A 248 4.26 -0.92 5.84
CA LEU A 248 3.09 -0.03 5.96
C LEU A 248 2.06 -0.65 6.91
N ALA A 249 1.34 0.19 7.67
CA ALA A 249 0.15 -0.25 8.40
C ALA A 249 -1.10 0.02 7.55
N ASP A 250 -2.09 -0.86 7.66
CA ASP A 250 -3.37 -0.69 6.99
C ASP A 250 -4.12 0.52 7.57
N PRO A 251 -4.68 1.41 6.72
CA PRO A 251 -5.35 2.63 7.19
C PRO A 251 -6.74 2.40 7.77
N VAL A 252 -7.26 1.17 7.74
CA VAL A 252 -8.62 0.81 8.13
C VAL A 252 -8.65 -0.22 9.23
N GLU A 253 -7.81 -1.23 9.14
CA GLU A 253 -7.82 -2.38 10.03
C GLU A 253 -6.64 -2.33 11.00
N ASP A 254 -6.93 -2.05 12.27
CA ASP A 254 -5.92 -2.02 13.33
C ASP A 254 -5.21 -3.38 13.47
N GLY A 255 -3.89 -3.33 13.59
CA GLY A 255 -3.07 -4.52 13.74
C GLY A 255 -2.86 -5.31 12.45
N LEU A 256 -3.27 -4.76 11.30
CA LEU A 256 -2.96 -5.28 9.97
C LEU A 256 -1.80 -4.47 9.35
N TYR A 257 -0.80 -5.18 8.85
CA TYR A 257 0.41 -4.59 8.29
C TYR A 257 0.79 -5.25 6.98
N LEU A 258 1.39 -4.49 6.07
CA LEU A 258 1.99 -4.98 4.83
C LEU A 258 3.51 -4.88 4.92
N SER A 259 4.21 -5.98 4.68
CA SER A 259 5.61 -5.98 4.26
C SER A 259 5.69 -6.31 2.78
N ARG A 260 6.43 -5.48 2.03
CA ARG A 260 6.78 -5.72 0.63
C ARG A 260 8.29 -5.65 0.50
N PHE A 261 8.88 -6.65 -0.10
CA PHE A 261 10.34 -6.75 -0.22
C PHE A 261 10.75 -7.53 -1.47
N ARG A 262 11.99 -7.41 -1.83
CA ARG A 262 12.64 -8.25 -2.83
C ARG A 262 13.20 -9.48 -2.13
N LEU A 263 12.74 -10.65 -2.53
CA LEU A 263 13.20 -11.95 -2.05
C LEU A 263 14.09 -12.59 -3.12
N ALA A 264 15.37 -12.78 -2.83
CA ALA A 264 16.27 -13.53 -3.67
C ALA A 264 16.54 -14.90 -3.04
N LEU A 265 16.28 -15.97 -3.80
CA LEU A 265 16.51 -17.35 -3.43
C LEU A 265 17.69 -17.89 -4.25
N VAL A 266 18.79 -18.20 -3.58
CA VAL A 266 19.99 -18.77 -4.21
C VAL A 266 20.00 -20.28 -3.96
N GLU A 267 19.95 -21.09 -5.03
CA GLU A 267 20.02 -22.55 -4.94
C GLU A 267 21.48 -23.04 -4.81
N GLU A 268 21.70 -24.26 -4.26
CA GLU A 268 22.97 -24.93 -4.34
C GLU A 268 23.37 -25.09 -5.83
N GLY A 269 24.43 -24.43 -6.24
CA GLY A 269 24.84 -24.34 -7.66
C GLY A 269 24.81 -22.92 -8.21
N GLY A 270 24.37 -21.95 -7.41
CA GLY A 270 24.47 -20.51 -7.71
C GLY A 270 23.34 -19.98 -8.61
N HIS A 271 22.27 -20.73 -8.81
CA HIS A 271 21.10 -20.23 -9.54
C HIS A 271 20.25 -19.34 -8.63
N GLU A 272 20.11 -18.05 -9.00
CA GLU A 272 19.34 -17.07 -8.26
C GLU A 272 17.97 -16.87 -8.90
N ARG A 273 16.91 -16.81 -8.05
CA ARG A 273 15.58 -16.37 -8.42
C ARG A 273 15.18 -15.20 -7.55
N VAL A 274 14.64 -14.16 -8.19
CA VAL A 274 14.25 -12.94 -7.50
C VAL A 274 12.77 -12.67 -7.72
N TYR A 275 12.07 -12.41 -6.63
CA TYR A 275 10.63 -12.10 -6.61
C TYR A 275 10.38 -10.82 -5.84
N THR A 276 9.34 -10.08 -6.22
CA THR A 276 8.71 -9.13 -5.30
C THR A 276 7.75 -9.92 -4.44
N HIS A 277 7.91 -9.84 -3.13
CA HIS A 277 7.11 -10.60 -2.18
C HIS A 277 6.33 -9.67 -1.26
N ARG A 278 5.07 -10.00 -1.00
CA ARG A 278 4.19 -9.25 -0.11
C ARG A 278 3.61 -10.18 0.94
N LEU A 279 3.75 -9.82 2.23
CA LEU A 279 3.15 -10.53 3.34
C LEU A 279 2.25 -9.56 4.11
N TYR A 280 0.99 -9.96 4.29
CA TYR A 280 0.05 -9.26 5.15
C TYR A 280 0.08 -9.91 6.52
N TRP A 281 0.48 -9.14 7.51
CA TRP A 281 0.63 -9.55 8.90
C TRP A 281 -0.55 -9.06 9.71
N ARG A 282 -1.09 -9.91 10.56
CA ARG A 282 -2.09 -9.51 11.55
C ARG A 282 -1.57 -9.81 12.95
N ARG A 283 -1.83 -8.89 13.87
CA ARG A 283 -1.56 -9.13 15.29
C ARG A 283 -2.61 -10.09 15.84
N SER A 284 -2.17 -11.25 16.34
CA SER A 284 -3.02 -12.25 16.96
C SER A 284 -3.48 -11.81 18.34
N GLU A 285 -4.42 -12.54 18.93
CA GLU A 285 -4.88 -12.32 20.33
C GLU A 285 -3.74 -12.44 21.36
N SER A 286 -2.74 -13.25 21.07
CA SER A 286 -1.53 -13.37 21.90
C SER A 286 -0.52 -12.24 21.71
N GLY A 287 -0.78 -11.29 20.81
CA GLY A 287 0.10 -10.18 20.45
C GLY A 287 1.14 -10.53 19.38
N ALA A 288 1.27 -11.79 18.95
CA ALA A 288 2.22 -12.18 17.92
C ALA A 288 1.76 -11.74 16.52
N LEU A 289 2.72 -11.38 15.68
CA LEU A 289 2.46 -11.12 14.25
C LEU A 289 2.37 -12.43 13.48
N LYS A 290 1.29 -12.64 12.74
CA LYS A 290 1.05 -13.82 11.92
C LYS A 290 0.63 -13.43 10.50
N ILE A 291 1.13 -14.17 9.52
CA ILE A 291 0.81 -13.97 8.10
C ILE A 291 -0.62 -14.44 7.83
N VAL A 292 -1.45 -13.57 7.29
CA VAL A 292 -2.84 -13.88 6.91
C VAL A 292 -3.03 -13.97 5.40
N VAL A 293 -2.20 -13.28 4.62
CA VAL A 293 -2.14 -13.34 3.15
C VAL A 293 -0.70 -13.27 2.71
N GLU A 294 -0.38 -14.01 1.68
CA GLU A 294 0.89 -13.97 0.95
C GLU A 294 0.58 -13.69 -0.52
N ASP A 295 1.39 -12.84 -1.15
CA ASP A 295 1.30 -12.49 -2.55
C ASP A 295 2.71 -12.35 -3.12
N SER A 296 2.93 -12.98 -4.26
CA SER A 296 4.16 -12.87 -5.04
C SER A 296 3.80 -12.19 -6.36
N GLY A 297 4.11 -10.91 -6.46
CA GLY A 297 3.89 -10.10 -7.65
C GLY A 297 4.85 -10.40 -8.77
#